data_3a0b5e8b314fa46f7203c8f52cb8e1d3
#
_entry.id   3a0b5e8b314fa46f7203c8f52cb8e1d3
#
_cell.length_a   1.000
_cell.length_b   1.000
_cell.length_c   1.000
_cell.angle_alpha   90.00
_cell.angle_beta   90.00
_cell.angle_gamma   90.00
#
_symmetry.space_group_name_H-M   'P 1'
#
loop_
_entity.id
_entity.type
_entity.pdbx_description
1 polymer ?
#
loop_
_entity_poly.entity_id
_entity_poly.type
_entity_poly.pdbx_seq_one_letter_code
_entity_poly.pdbx_strand_id
1 'polypeptide(L)'
;EEQADPDSATAWIMYNGGGVQYSVGDTYNPAPVAGVTATDVKITGAGTYTVALDFSGLSDGKAYGITFSAVGLSNGEILYPGYTMDIKEIKINGKAITLTAKPYTASDDEKCTRVNLYNEWVSKLPDDAHTLDGNLDGCSAVIVDKADFAQVEKIEVTFDYVAPQ
;
A
#
# COMPACT_ATOMS: atom_id res chain seq x y z
N GLU A 1 17.75 8.55 22.59
CA GLU A 1 17.05 7.70 21.63
C GLU A 1 15.69 8.27 21.29
N GLU A 2 15.52 8.61 20.04
CA GLU A 2 14.26 9.22 19.60
C GLU A 2 13.17 8.17 19.45
N GLN A 3 12.03 8.44 20.05
CA GLN A 3 10.84 7.67 19.79
C GLN A 3 9.95 8.44 18.82
N ALA A 4 9.27 7.73 17.94
CA ALA A 4 8.31 8.36 17.04
C ALA A 4 7.12 8.88 17.84
N ASP A 5 6.57 9.99 17.38
CA ASP A 5 5.31 10.51 17.91
C ASP A 5 4.22 9.45 17.76
N PRO A 6 3.50 9.09 18.83
CA PRO A 6 2.42 8.10 18.74
C PRO A 6 1.35 8.45 17.69
N ASP A 7 1.24 9.71 17.32
CA ASP A 7 0.27 10.16 16.33
C ASP A 7 0.82 10.19 14.91
N SER A 8 2.06 9.72 14.70
CA SER A 8 2.73 9.84 13.41
C SER A 8 2.53 8.64 12.48
N ALA A 9 1.84 7.58 12.90
CA ALA A 9 1.58 6.42 12.05
C ALA A 9 0.43 6.73 11.09
N THR A 10 0.76 6.84 9.81
CA THR A 10 -0.20 7.14 8.75
C THR A 10 -0.04 6.15 7.62
N ALA A 11 -1.15 5.55 7.19
CA ALA A 11 -1.17 4.64 6.04
C ALA A 11 -1.55 5.40 4.78
N TRP A 12 -0.90 5.06 3.67
CA TRP A 12 -1.15 5.71 2.37
C TRP A 12 -0.87 4.73 1.23
N ILE A 13 -1.36 5.09 0.02
CA ILE A 13 -1.08 4.32 -1.19
C ILE A 13 -0.01 5.04 -2.02
N MET A 14 1.00 4.29 -2.45
CA MET A 14 1.95 4.71 -3.47
C MET A 14 1.47 4.16 -4.82
N TYR A 15 1.58 4.96 -5.89
CA TYR A 15 1.09 4.55 -7.20
C TYR A 15 1.89 5.21 -8.32
N ASN A 16 2.40 4.41 -9.24
CA ASN A 16 3.04 4.90 -10.45
C ASN A 16 2.44 4.16 -11.64
N GLY A 17 2.08 4.88 -12.68
CA GLY A 17 1.54 4.29 -13.90
C GLY A 17 0.87 5.33 -14.77
N GLY A 18 0.82 5.11 -16.08
CA GLY A 18 0.10 5.97 -17.00
C GLY A 18 0.47 7.44 -16.96
N GLY A 19 1.74 7.76 -16.69
CA GLY A 19 2.18 9.15 -16.58
C GLY A 19 1.98 9.75 -15.19
N VAL A 20 1.38 9.03 -14.27
CA VAL A 20 1.21 9.44 -12.87
C VAL A 20 2.32 8.83 -12.03
N GLN A 21 2.96 9.66 -11.23
CA GLN A 21 3.93 9.18 -10.23
C GLN A 21 3.54 9.78 -8.90
N TYR A 22 2.81 9.03 -8.10
CA TYR A 22 2.32 9.48 -6.81
C TYR A 22 2.84 8.56 -5.70
N SER A 23 3.78 9.07 -4.92
CA SER A 23 4.26 8.40 -3.72
C SER A 23 4.36 9.40 -2.61
N VAL A 24 3.88 9.03 -1.44
CA VAL A 24 3.98 9.85 -0.24
C VAL A 24 4.74 9.05 0.80
N GLY A 25 5.77 9.66 1.38
CA GLY A 25 6.61 9.00 2.36
C GLY A 25 8.09 9.22 2.06
N ASP A 26 8.91 8.68 2.90
CA ASP A 26 10.34 9.00 2.87
C ASP A 26 11.07 8.41 1.67
N THR A 27 10.68 7.23 1.26
CA THR A 27 11.44 6.46 0.28
C THR A 27 11.20 6.90 -1.15
N TYR A 28 9.97 7.22 -1.49
CA TYR A 28 9.59 7.52 -2.88
C TYR A 28 9.05 8.93 -3.05
N ASN A 29 9.35 9.80 -2.24
CA ASN A 29 8.72 11.10 -2.05
C ASN A 29 8.77 12.05 -3.27
N PRO A 30 8.11 11.75 -4.38
CA PRO A 30 7.88 12.77 -5.39
C PRO A 30 6.86 13.79 -4.87
N ALA A 31 6.88 14.97 -5.43
CA ALA A 31 5.85 15.96 -5.09
C ALA A 31 4.47 15.40 -5.44
N PRO A 32 3.45 15.72 -4.66
CA PRO A 32 2.09 15.35 -5.01
C PRO A 32 1.73 15.82 -6.42
N VAL A 33 0.97 15.00 -7.13
CA VAL A 33 0.56 15.31 -8.51
C VAL A 33 -0.74 16.10 -8.47
N ALA A 34 -0.77 17.21 -9.20
CA ALA A 34 -1.98 18.04 -9.28
C ALA A 34 -3.13 17.19 -9.85
N GLY A 35 -4.28 17.24 -9.21
CA GLY A 35 -5.45 16.48 -9.61
C GLY A 35 -5.59 15.12 -8.94
N VAL A 36 -4.58 14.68 -8.20
CA VAL A 36 -4.65 13.44 -7.43
C VAL A 36 -5.02 13.77 -5.98
N THR A 37 -6.10 13.17 -5.49
CA THR A 37 -6.53 13.33 -4.10
C THR A 37 -6.27 12.04 -3.35
N ALA A 38 -5.49 12.13 -2.27
CA ALA A 38 -5.18 10.99 -1.42
C ALA A 38 -6.09 10.98 -0.20
N THR A 39 -6.57 9.81 0.18
CA THR A 39 -7.21 9.59 1.47
C THR A 39 -6.27 8.72 2.29
N ASP A 40 -5.45 9.38 3.09
CA ASP A 40 -4.54 8.72 4.03
C ASP A 40 -5.29 8.50 5.34
N VAL A 41 -4.87 7.49 6.10
CA VAL A 41 -5.56 7.14 7.35
C VAL A 41 -4.55 7.08 8.48
N LYS A 42 -4.88 7.75 9.58
CA LYS A 42 -4.10 7.66 10.80
C LYS A 42 -4.36 6.32 11.47
N ILE A 43 -3.29 5.62 11.82
CA ILE A 43 -3.36 4.32 12.46
C ILE A 43 -3.29 4.52 13.98
N THR A 44 -4.26 3.95 14.69
CA THR A 44 -4.35 4.08 16.14
C THR A 44 -4.31 2.73 16.86
N GLY A 45 -3.91 1.67 16.15
CA GLY A 45 -3.83 0.33 16.69
C GLY A 45 -4.48 -0.68 15.76
N ALA A 46 -4.75 -1.87 16.26
CA ALA A 46 -5.42 -2.90 15.49
C ALA A 46 -6.82 -2.45 15.06
N GLY A 47 -7.22 -2.82 13.86
CA GLY A 47 -8.52 -2.45 13.30
C GLY A 47 -8.54 -2.59 11.80
N THR A 48 -9.67 -2.20 11.20
CA THR A 48 -9.84 -2.22 9.75
C THR A 48 -9.75 -0.80 9.22
N TYR A 49 -8.94 -0.62 8.18
CA TYR A 49 -8.66 0.70 7.60
C TYR A 49 -8.80 0.65 6.09
N THR A 50 -9.16 1.79 5.49
CA THR A 50 -9.22 1.93 4.03
C THR A 50 -8.42 3.16 3.63
N VAL A 51 -7.53 2.99 2.66
CA VAL A 51 -6.76 4.09 2.05
C VAL A 51 -7.15 4.18 0.58
N ALA A 52 -7.03 5.37 0.00
CA ALA A 52 -7.51 5.60 -1.37
C ALA A 52 -6.68 6.65 -2.09
N LEU A 53 -6.67 6.56 -3.42
CA LEU A 53 -6.23 7.61 -4.32
C LEU A 53 -7.32 7.85 -5.36
N ASP A 54 -7.63 9.11 -5.61
CA ASP A 54 -8.63 9.52 -6.59
C ASP A 54 -7.93 10.31 -7.69
N PHE A 55 -8.00 9.81 -8.91
CA PHE A 55 -7.35 10.41 -10.08
C PHE A 55 -8.32 11.22 -10.94
N SER A 56 -9.56 11.40 -10.51
CA SER A 56 -10.59 12.08 -11.32
C SER A 56 -10.27 13.55 -11.60
N GLY A 57 -9.41 14.16 -10.80
CA GLY A 57 -8.96 15.54 -11.02
C GLY A 57 -7.87 15.71 -12.07
N LEU A 58 -7.31 14.61 -12.60
CA LEU A 58 -6.35 14.67 -13.69
C LEU A 58 -7.05 15.12 -14.97
N SER A 59 -6.27 15.62 -15.95
CA SER A 59 -6.83 16.15 -17.20
C SER A 59 -7.70 15.13 -17.93
N ASP A 60 -7.35 13.86 -17.90
CA ASP A 60 -8.14 12.79 -18.49
C ASP A 60 -9.11 12.14 -17.50
N GLY A 61 -9.11 12.59 -16.25
CA GLY A 61 -9.97 12.04 -15.21
C GLY A 61 -9.56 10.65 -14.71
N LYS A 62 -8.39 10.15 -15.10
CA LYS A 62 -7.94 8.81 -14.73
C LYS A 62 -6.44 8.62 -15.01
N ALA A 63 -5.87 7.62 -14.36
CA ALA A 63 -4.54 7.11 -14.68
C ALA A 63 -4.67 5.87 -15.59
N TYR A 64 -3.65 5.63 -16.41
CA TYR A 64 -3.64 4.51 -17.36
C TYR A 64 -2.51 3.54 -17.00
N GLY A 65 -2.88 2.34 -16.59
CA GLY A 65 -1.90 1.30 -16.29
C GLY A 65 -1.29 1.42 -14.91
N ILE A 66 -0.43 0.47 -14.60
CA ILE A 66 0.29 0.41 -13.33
C ILE A 66 1.70 -0.10 -13.58
N THR A 67 2.68 0.56 -12.97
CA THR A 67 4.07 0.08 -12.96
C THR A 67 4.55 -0.20 -11.55
N PHE A 68 3.95 0.44 -10.55
CA PHE A 68 4.27 0.21 -9.14
C PHE A 68 3.12 0.66 -8.27
N SER A 69 2.77 -0.13 -7.25
CA SER A 69 1.88 0.32 -6.18
C SER A 69 2.14 -0.46 -4.91
N ALA A 70 1.99 0.22 -3.79
CA ALA A 70 2.15 -0.37 -2.47
C ALA A 70 1.34 0.43 -1.45
N VAL A 71 0.97 -0.22 -0.36
CA VAL A 71 0.44 0.47 0.82
C VAL A 71 1.60 0.60 1.81
N GLY A 72 1.87 1.80 2.25
CA GLY A 72 2.89 2.09 3.24
C GLY A 72 2.28 2.56 4.54
N LEU A 73 3.01 2.38 5.62
CA LEU A 73 2.63 2.86 6.94
C LEU A 73 3.85 3.52 7.58
N SER A 74 3.79 4.82 7.74
CA SER A 74 4.88 5.57 8.36
C SER A 74 5.05 5.16 9.81
N ASN A 75 6.30 5.01 10.24
CA ASN A 75 6.66 4.65 11.62
C ASN A 75 6.01 3.36 12.13
N GLY A 76 5.50 2.50 11.24
CA GLY A 76 4.86 1.25 11.64
C GLY A 76 5.80 0.31 12.38
N GLU A 77 7.07 0.25 11.95
CA GLU A 77 8.06 -0.62 12.60
C GLU A 77 8.50 -0.12 13.97
N ILE A 78 8.33 1.17 14.24
CA ILE A 78 8.69 1.77 15.51
C ILE A 78 7.52 1.69 16.49
N LEU A 79 6.33 2.08 16.05
CA LEU A 79 5.15 2.19 16.92
C LEU A 79 4.38 0.88 17.06
N TYR A 80 4.40 0.04 16.02
CA TYR A 80 3.62 -1.20 15.97
C TYR A 80 4.46 -2.35 15.44
N PRO A 81 5.60 -2.67 16.11
CA PRO A 81 6.47 -3.74 15.62
C PRO A 81 5.73 -5.08 15.58
N GLY A 82 5.93 -5.82 14.50
CA GLY A 82 5.35 -7.15 14.35
C GLY A 82 3.89 -7.20 13.89
N TYR A 83 3.23 -6.06 13.76
CA TYR A 83 1.86 -6.03 13.25
C TYR A 83 1.84 -6.43 11.77
N THR A 84 0.73 -7.00 11.35
CA THR A 84 0.50 -7.41 9.95
C THR A 84 -0.57 -6.54 9.33
N MET A 85 -0.31 -6.06 8.09
CA MET A 85 -1.29 -5.36 7.27
C MET A 85 -1.90 -6.40 6.32
N ASP A 86 -3.03 -6.97 6.72
CA ASP A 86 -3.67 -8.05 5.96
C ASP A 86 -4.67 -7.47 4.96
N ILE A 87 -4.29 -7.45 3.68
CA ILE A 87 -5.12 -6.87 2.63
C ILE A 87 -6.39 -7.69 2.46
N LYS A 88 -7.54 -7.04 2.59
CA LYS A 88 -8.85 -7.68 2.49
C LYS A 88 -9.52 -7.43 1.15
N GLU A 89 -9.38 -6.22 0.62
CA GLU A 89 -10.09 -5.86 -0.60
C GLU A 89 -9.36 -4.73 -1.32
N ILE A 90 -9.28 -4.85 -2.63
CA ILE A 90 -8.82 -3.76 -3.50
C ILE A 90 -9.97 -3.45 -4.46
N LYS A 91 -10.37 -2.19 -4.52
CA LYS A 91 -11.39 -1.73 -5.47
C LYS A 91 -10.77 -0.78 -6.48
N ILE A 92 -11.11 -0.99 -7.73
CA ILE A 92 -10.77 -0.09 -8.83
C ILE A 92 -12.09 0.45 -9.37
N ASN A 93 -12.22 1.78 -9.35
CA ASN A 93 -13.45 2.47 -9.82
C ASN A 93 -14.71 1.95 -9.09
N GLY A 94 -14.57 1.66 -7.80
CA GLY A 94 -15.68 1.17 -6.98
C GLY A 94 -15.97 -0.31 -7.09
N LYS A 95 -15.16 -1.06 -7.86
CA LYS A 95 -15.40 -2.47 -8.11
C LYS A 95 -14.24 -3.31 -7.54
N ALA A 96 -14.56 -4.31 -6.75
CA ALA A 96 -13.55 -5.21 -6.19
C ALA A 96 -12.87 -6.02 -7.28
N ILE A 97 -11.53 -6.15 -7.19
CA ILE A 97 -10.75 -6.98 -8.09
C ILE A 97 -10.26 -8.22 -7.36
N THR A 98 -9.90 -9.25 -8.12
CA THR A 98 -9.40 -10.51 -7.58
C THR A 98 -7.90 -10.43 -7.37
N LEU A 99 -7.42 -10.81 -6.20
CA LEU A 99 -5.98 -10.92 -5.95
C LEU A 99 -5.43 -12.13 -6.69
N THR A 100 -4.25 -11.96 -7.29
CA THR A 100 -3.58 -13.02 -8.08
C THR A 100 -2.53 -13.77 -7.29
N ALA A 101 -2.18 -13.28 -6.10
CA ALA A 101 -1.19 -13.89 -5.22
C ALA A 101 -1.47 -13.45 -3.79
N LYS A 102 -0.77 -14.06 -2.86
CA LYS A 102 -0.92 -13.76 -1.43
C LYS A 102 -0.07 -12.55 -1.06
N PRO A 103 -0.63 -11.52 -0.40
CA PRO A 103 0.17 -10.40 0.08
C PRO A 103 1.01 -10.80 1.29
N TYR A 104 2.10 -10.07 1.50
CA TYR A 104 2.91 -10.20 2.71
C TYR A 104 3.24 -8.81 3.25
N THR A 105 3.53 -8.74 4.54
CA THR A 105 3.93 -7.50 5.21
C THR A 105 5.43 -7.53 5.46
N ALA A 106 6.12 -6.43 5.22
CA ALA A 106 7.55 -6.31 5.50
C ALA A 106 7.87 -4.86 5.84
N SER A 107 9.07 -4.64 6.37
CA SER A 107 9.54 -3.29 6.63
C SER A 107 9.99 -2.62 5.34
N ASP A 108 9.94 -1.31 5.33
CA ASP A 108 10.49 -0.47 4.30
C ASP A 108 11.23 0.68 4.99
N ASP A 109 12.52 0.82 4.68
CA ASP A 109 13.34 1.91 5.19
C ASP A 109 13.38 1.97 6.73
N GLU A 110 13.58 0.86 7.39
CA GLU A 110 13.78 0.71 8.83
C GLU A 110 12.61 1.18 9.72
N LYS A 111 11.87 2.18 9.32
CA LYS A 111 10.80 2.79 10.12
C LYS A 111 9.41 2.44 9.63
N CYS A 112 9.28 2.32 8.31
CA CYS A 112 7.98 2.14 7.68
C CYS A 112 7.65 0.68 7.47
N THR A 113 6.36 0.37 7.45
CA THR A 113 5.85 -0.94 7.10
C THR A 113 5.23 -0.86 5.71
N ARG A 114 5.34 -1.93 4.92
CA ARG A 114 4.85 -1.93 3.55
C ARG A 114 4.19 -3.25 3.18
N VAL A 115 3.15 -3.14 2.36
CA VAL A 115 2.58 -4.26 1.61
C VAL A 115 2.60 -3.86 0.13
N ASN A 116 3.30 -4.62 -0.71
CA ASN A 116 3.31 -4.38 -2.15
C ASN A 116 2.01 -4.84 -2.79
N LEU A 117 1.46 -4.04 -3.68
CA LEU A 117 0.35 -4.43 -4.55
C LEU A 117 0.88 -4.84 -5.92
N TYR A 118 1.84 -4.09 -6.45
CA TYR A 118 2.46 -4.36 -7.74
C TYR A 118 3.89 -3.84 -7.72
N ASN A 119 4.85 -4.74 -7.61
CA ASN A 119 6.26 -4.38 -7.57
C ASN A 119 7.08 -5.47 -8.25
N GLU A 120 7.35 -5.26 -9.54
CA GLU A 120 8.08 -6.24 -10.36
C GLU A 120 9.58 -6.27 -10.06
N TRP A 121 10.09 -5.30 -9.28
CA TRP A 121 11.52 -5.27 -8.95
C TRP A 121 11.88 -6.20 -7.79
N VAL A 122 10.90 -6.73 -7.07
CA VAL A 122 11.15 -7.67 -5.98
C VAL A 122 11.23 -9.08 -6.55
N SER A 123 12.43 -9.64 -6.59
CA SER A 123 12.66 -11.01 -7.09
C SER A 123 12.67 -12.05 -5.97
N LYS A 124 12.78 -11.61 -4.73
CA LYS A 124 12.86 -12.48 -3.56
C LYS A 124 12.19 -11.78 -2.38
N LEU A 125 11.45 -12.54 -1.57
CA LEU A 125 10.80 -11.97 -0.39
C LEU A 125 11.84 -11.42 0.59
N PRO A 126 11.59 -10.27 1.21
CA PRO A 126 12.47 -9.75 2.26
C PRO A 126 12.58 -10.73 3.43
N ASP A 127 13.67 -10.64 4.18
CA ASP A 127 13.91 -11.54 5.31
C ASP A 127 12.85 -11.38 6.41
N ASP A 128 12.27 -10.18 6.54
CA ASP A 128 11.24 -9.91 7.55
C ASP A 128 9.82 -10.07 7.03
N ALA A 129 9.65 -10.60 5.82
CA ALA A 129 8.31 -10.83 5.27
C ALA A 129 7.52 -11.78 6.17
N HIS A 130 6.28 -11.42 6.46
CA HIS A 130 5.42 -12.22 7.32
C HIS A 130 3.95 -12.09 6.94
N THR A 131 3.15 -13.05 7.38
CA THR A 131 1.70 -13.10 7.15
C THR A 131 1.03 -13.50 8.47
N LEU A 132 -0.29 -13.35 8.53
CA LEU A 132 -1.05 -13.71 9.74
C LEU A 132 -0.92 -15.18 10.08
N ASP A 133 -0.95 -16.07 9.06
CA ASP A 133 -0.89 -17.51 9.28
C ASP A 133 0.54 -18.06 9.33
N GLY A 134 1.54 -17.17 9.15
CA GLY A 134 2.94 -17.58 9.13
C GLY A 134 3.39 -18.33 7.89
N ASN A 135 2.52 -18.49 6.90
CA ASN A 135 2.82 -19.21 5.68
C ASN A 135 3.12 -18.25 4.55
N LEU A 136 4.34 -18.32 4.01
CA LEU A 136 4.79 -17.45 2.91
C LEU A 136 4.61 -18.09 1.53
N ASP A 137 4.09 -19.31 1.47
CA ASP A 137 3.84 -19.96 0.18
C ASP A 137 2.79 -19.18 -0.61
N GLY A 138 3.08 -18.91 -1.88
CA GLY A 138 2.21 -18.14 -2.75
C GLY A 138 2.28 -16.64 -2.56
N CYS A 139 3.12 -16.14 -1.65
CA CYS A 139 3.32 -14.71 -1.48
C CYS A 139 4.09 -14.11 -2.64
N SER A 140 3.72 -12.90 -3.03
CA SER A 140 4.38 -12.17 -4.10
C SER A 140 4.27 -10.68 -3.84
N ALA A 141 5.21 -9.93 -4.40
CA ALA A 141 5.12 -8.47 -4.45
C ALA A 141 4.21 -7.99 -5.57
N VAL A 142 3.69 -8.89 -6.40
CA VAL A 142 2.68 -8.61 -7.41
C VAL A 142 1.44 -9.44 -7.06
N ILE A 143 0.41 -8.78 -6.55
CA ILE A 143 -0.81 -9.47 -6.09
C ILE A 143 -2.03 -9.06 -6.89
N VAL A 144 -1.86 -8.28 -7.95
CA VAL A 144 -2.94 -7.80 -8.81
C VAL A 144 -2.60 -8.07 -10.26
N ASP A 145 -3.65 -8.20 -11.09
CA ASP A 145 -3.49 -8.29 -12.53
C ASP A 145 -3.44 -6.88 -13.11
N LYS A 146 -2.37 -6.54 -13.83
CA LYS A 146 -2.23 -5.19 -14.38
C LYS A 146 -3.35 -4.84 -15.37
N ALA A 147 -4.02 -5.84 -15.96
CA ALA A 147 -5.15 -5.60 -16.85
C ALA A 147 -6.32 -4.89 -16.13
N ASP A 148 -6.46 -5.08 -14.83
CA ASP A 148 -7.48 -4.40 -14.03
C ASP A 148 -7.20 -2.92 -13.88
N PHE A 149 -5.99 -2.48 -14.22
CA PHE A 149 -5.54 -1.09 -14.04
C PHE A 149 -5.43 -0.33 -15.37
N ALA A 150 -6.09 -0.81 -16.43
CA ALA A 150 -6.04 -0.15 -17.73
C ALA A 150 -6.54 1.30 -17.65
N GLN A 151 -7.56 1.56 -16.85
CA GLN A 151 -8.11 2.90 -16.60
C GLN A 151 -8.52 2.99 -15.13
N VAL A 152 -7.84 3.84 -14.38
CA VAL A 152 -8.09 3.96 -12.94
C VAL A 152 -8.54 5.39 -12.61
N GLU A 153 -9.80 5.54 -12.25
CA GLU A 153 -10.33 6.80 -11.72
C GLU A 153 -10.10 6.87 -10.21
N LYS A 154 -10.21 5.73 -9.53
CA LYS A 154 -10.02 5.65 -8.08
C LYS A 154 -9.55 4.25 -7.69
N ILE A 155 -8.59 4.19 -6.78
CA ILE A 155 -8.17 2.95 -6.15
C ILE A 155 -8.41 3.05 -4.65
N GLU A 156 -8.99 2.00 -4.08
CA GLU A 156 -9.24 1.89 -2.64
C GLU A 156 -8.69 0.55 -2.16
N VAL A 157 -7.96 0.57 -1.05
CA VAL A 157 -7.41 -0.64 -0.44
C VAL A 157 -7.87 -0.71 1.00
N THR A 158 -8.55 -1.80 1.34
CA THR A 158 -8.98 -2.08 2.72
C THR A 158 -8.11 -3.19 3.28
N PHE A 159 -7.60 -2.97 4.48
CA PHE A 159 -6.78 -3.97 5.17
C PHE A 159 -7.15 -4.05 6.63
N ASP A 160 -6.97 -5.23 7.21
CA ASP A 160 -7.01 -5.42 8.66
C ASP A 160 -5.59 -5.25 9.19
N TYR A 161 -5.43 -4.40 10.19
CA TYR A 161 -4.17 -4.21 10.88
C TYR A 161 -4.21 -5.03 12.15
N VAL A 162 -3.36 -6.05 12.24
CA VAL A 162 -3.49 -7.10 13.25
C VAL A 162 -2.25 -7.16 14.10
N ALA A 163 -2.43 -7.14 15.42
CA ALA A 163 -1.32 -7.24 16.37
C ALA A 163 -0.68 -8.64 16.31
N PRO A 164 0.62 -8.74 16.62
CA PRO A 164 1.28 -10.05 16.72
C PRO A 164 0.67 -10.87 17.85
N GLN A 165 0.64 -12.18 17.67
CA GLN A 165 0.12 -13.11 18.68
C GLN A 165 1.22 -13.63 19.58
#